data_c567f2d9552425228b190b0447316db8
#
_entry.id   c567f2d9552425228b190b0447316db8
#
_cell.length_a   1.000
_cell.length_b   1.000
_cell.length_c   1.000
_cell.angle_alpha   90.00
_cell.angle_beta   90.00
_cell.angle_gamma   90.00
#
_symmetry.space_group_name_H-M   'P 1'
#
loop_
_entity.id
_entity.type
_entity.pdbx_description
1 polymer ?
#
loop_
_entity_poly.entity_id
_entity_poly.type
_entity_poly.pdbx_seq_one_letter_code
_entity_poly.pdbx_strand_id
1 'polypeptide(L)'
;MSAAIRGRFDFGAMRAAVNCALANREIIGHYARQVFGHLFPKAELTLLFDVSHNTCKVETHQTDGASKPMYVHRKGATRAFGPGHPDLPSAFKSAGQPVLIGGSMGTSSYILSGTRESETESFSSACHGAGRAMSRRAATRQWQGRQVVDELKSKGILICSPSL
;
A
#
# COMPACT_ATOMS: atom_id res chain seq x y z
N MET A 1 13.18 -25.37 20.74
CA MET A 1 13.44 -24.00 20.28
C MET A 1 12.64 -23.05 21.14
N SER A 2 13.28 -22.06 21.78
CA SER A 2 12.57 -21.09 22.61
C SER A 2 11.69 -20.16 21.75
N ALA A 3 10.61 -19.60 22.31
CA ALA A 3 9.73 -18.65 21.63
C ALA A 3 10.49 -17.45 21.04
N ALA A 4 11.56 -17.00 21.72
CA ALA A 4 12.44 -15.93 21.26
C ALA A 4 13.20 -16.29 19.97
N ILE A 5 13.65 -17.55 19.80
CA ILE A 5 14.33 -18.01 18.59
C ILE A 5 13.35 -18.10 17.43
N ARG A 6 12.14 -18.58 17.67
CA ARG A 6 11.06 -18.66 16.67
C ARG A 6 10.68 -17.26 16.16
N GLY A 7 10.45 -16.31 17.06
CA GLY A 7 10.11 -14.94 16.67
C GLY A 7 11.22 -14.23 15.87
N ARG A 8 12.50 -14.50 16.16
CA ARG A 8 13.63 -13.95 15.38
C ARG A 8 13.70 -14.55 13.96
N PHE A 9 13.40 -15.83 13.81
CA PHE A 9 13.41 -16.49 12.51
C PHE A 9 12.27 -16.01 11.62
N ASP A 10 11.07 -15.90 12.15
CA ASP A 10 9.89 -15.40 11.44
C ASP A 10 10.08 -13.93 10.99
N PHE A 11 10.72 -13.11 11.85
CA PHE A 11 11.00 -11.71 11.52
C PHE A 11 12.04 -11.56 10.40
N GLY A 12 13.05 -12.44 10.35
CA GLY A 12 14.04 -12.48 9.27
C GLY A 12 13.40 -12.88 7.93
N ALA A 13 12.61 -13.94 7.91
CA ALA A 13 11.90 -14.41 6.72
C ALA A 13 10.94 -13.34 6.17
N MET A 14 10.21 -12.66 7.05
CA MET A 14 9.32 -11.58 6.66
C MET A 14 10.08 -10.39 6.05
N ARG A 15 11.22 -9.99 6.63
CA ARG A 15 12.07 -8.93 6.05
C ARG A 15 12.56 -9.29 4.66
N ALA A 16 12.97 -10.54 4.45
CA ALA A 16 13.38 -11.02 3.14
C ALA A 16 12.22 -10.94 2.13
N ALA A 17 11.02 -11.36 2.51
CA ALA A 17 9.82 -11.27 1.67
C ALA A 17 9.45 -9.81 1.34
N VAL A 18 9.56 -8.89 2.30
CA VAL A 18 9.34 -7.46 2.08
C VAL A 18 10.37 -6.88 1.10
N ASN A 19 11.63 -7.27 1.21
CA ASN A 19 12.69 -6.83 0.28
C ASN A 19 12.47 -7.36 -1.14
N CYS A 20 12.03 -8.63 -1.29
CA CYS A 20 11.63 -9.16 -2.60
C CYS A 20 10.46 -8.38 -3.21
N ALA A 21 9.46 -8.03 -2.39
CA ALA A 21 8.33 -7.23 -2.86
C ALA A 21 8.75 -5.81 -3.24
N LEU A 22 9.69 -5.20 -2.53
CA LEU A 22 10.28 -3.90 -2.85
C LEU A 22 11.00 -3.95 -4.20
N ALA A 23 11.88 -4.93 -4.40
CA ALA A 23 12.60 -5.12 -5.66
C ALA A 23 11.63 -5.35 -6.84
N ASN A 24 10.57 -6.14 -6.64
CA ASN A 24 9.55 -6.36 -7.66
C ASN A 24 8.82 -5.05 -8.04
N ARG A 25 8.49 -4.19 -7.07
CA ARG A 25 7.89 -2.87 -7.37
C ARG A 25 8.83 -1.97 -8.15
N GLU A 26 10.14 -1.98 -7.83
CA GLU A 26 11.15 -1.23 -8.59
C GLU A 26 11.23 -1.70 -10.05
N ILE A 27 11.23 -3.01 -10.28
CA ILE A 27 11.22 -3.59 -11.63
C ILE A 27 9.95 -3.16 -12.40
N ILE A 28 8.79 -3.23 -11.78
CA ILE A 28 7.53 -2.77 -12.39
C ILE A 28 7.58 -1.28 -12.70
N GLY A 29 8.09 -0.46 -11.77
CA GLY A 29 8.29 0.98 -11.99
C GLY A 29 9.26 1.28 -13.13
N HIS A 30 10.32 0.49 -13.26
CA HIS A 30 11.27 0.60 -14.38
C HIS A 30 10.58 0.35 -15.72
N TYR A 31 9.84 -0.75 -15.85
CA TYR A 31 9.11 -1.03 -17.09
C TYR A 31 8.01 0.00 -17.39
N ALA A 32 7.32 0.49 -16.36
CA ALA A 32 6.35 1.56 -16.54
C ALA A 32 7.02 2.83 -17.11
N ARG A 33 8.18 3.24 -16.58
CA ARG A 33 8.95 4.37 -17.10
C ARG A 33 9.37 4.16 -18.56
N GLN A 34 9.81 2.95 -18.92
CA GLN A 34 10.17 2.63 -20.31
C GLN A 34 8.98 2.79 -21.26
N VAL A 35 7.82 2.21 -20.91
CA VAL A 35 6.61 2.31 -21.73
C VAL A 35 6.15 3.77 -21.86
N PHE A 36 6.11 4.51 -20.74
CA PHE A 36 5.72 5.93 -20.77
C PHE A 36 6.72 6.79 -21.56
N GLY A 37 8.02 6.55 -21.42
CA GLY A 37 9.04 7.27 -22.18
C GLY A 37 8.95 7.01 -23.70
N HIS A 38 8.49 5.80 -24.09
CA HIS A 38 8.23 5.49 -25.49
C HIS A 38 6.96 6.18 -26.03
N LEU A 39 5.88 6.17 -25.26
CA LEU A 39 4.60 6.76 -25.68
C LEU A 39 4.56 8.28 -25.53
N PHE A 40 5.25 8.80 -24.51
CA PHE A 40 5.26 10.22 -24.14
C PHE A 40 6.69 10.70 -23.90
N PRO A 41 7.51 10.91 -24.94
CA PRO A 41 8.96 11.19 -24.79
C PRO A 41 9.31 12.43 -23.96
N LYS A 42 8.35 13.32 -23.74
CA LYS A 42 8.51 14.54 -22.91
C LYS A 42 8.02 14.37 -21.47
N ALA A 43 7.41 13.23 -21.13
CA ALA A 43 6.90 12.97 -19.79
C ALA A 43 7.97 12.33 -18.90
N GLU A 44 8.13 12.86 -17.71
CA GLU A 44 8.99 12.30 -16.68
C GLU A 44 8.13 11.65 -15.58
N LEU A 45 8.39 10.36 -15.29
CA LEU A 45 7.76 9.64 -14.19
C LEU A 45 8.72 9.54 -13.01
N THR A 46 8.56 10.43 -12.05
CA THR A 46 9.30 10.39 -10.79
C THR A 46 8.58 9.56 -9.74
N LEU A 47 9.33 8.90 -8.87
CA LEU A 47 8.76 8.18 -7.73
C LEU A 47 8.35 9.19 -6.65
N LEU A 48 7.06 9.31 -6.38
CA LEU A 48 6.57 10.16 -5.30
C LEU A 48 6.91 9.55 -3.93
N PHE A 49 6.47 8.32 -3.70
CA PHE A 49 6.68 7.61 -2.42
C PHE A 49 6.51 6.10 -2.61
N ASP A 50 7.29 5.31 -1.87
CA ASP A 50 7.11 3.85 -1.81
C ASP A 50 6.87 3.40 -0.38
N VAL A 51 5.83 2.58 -0.19
CA VAL A 51 5.46 2.04 1.12
C VAL A 51 4.94 0.61 1.00
N SER A 52 5.33 -0.23 1.94
CA SER A 52 4.84 -1.61 2.02
C SER A 52 3.57 -1.67 2.87
N HIS A 53 2.62 -2.53 2.46
CA HIS A 53 1.33 -2.74 3.13
C HIS A 53 1.21 -4.11 3.84
N ASN A 54 2.29 -4.89 3.83
CA ASN A 54 2.43 -6.13 4.58
C ASN A 54 3.81 -6.12 5.24
N THR A 55 3.88 -5.64 6.47
CA THR A 55 5.15 -5.48 7.20
C THR A 55 4.94 -5.76 8.68
N CYS A 56 6.05 -6.01 9.36
CA CYS A 56 6.14 -5.88 10.80
C CYS A 56 7.42 -5.09 11.14
N LYS A 57 7.28 -4.07 11.93
CA LYS A 57 8.41 -3.24 12.38
C LYS A 57 8.38 -3.10 13.88
N VAL A 58 9.56 -2.99 14.48
CA VAL A 58 9.67 -2.52 15.86
C VAL A 58 9.56 -1.00 15.83
N GLU A 59 8.53 -0.50 16.47
CA GLU A 59 8.23 0.93 16.55
C GLU A 59 7.98 1.29 18.03
N THR A 60 8.30 2.51 18.42
CA THR A 60 8.05 2.99 19.78
C THR A 60 6.78 3.81 19.78
N HIS A 61 5.81 3.40 20.58
CA HIS A 61 4.53 4.08 20.70
C HIS A 61 4.17 4.35 22.17
N GLN A 62 3.35 5.37 22.38
CA GLN A 62 2.78 5.70 23.70
C GLN A 62 1.58 4.79 23.96
N THR A 63 1.66 3.97 25.00
CA THR A 63 0.57 3.08 25.44
C THR A 63 0.52 3.07 26.97
N ASP A 64 -0.68 3.22 27.52
CA ASP A 64 -0.91 3.22 28.97
C ASP A 64 -0.02 4.23 29.74
N GLY A 65 0.20 5.41 29.14
CA GLY A 65 1.03 6.47 29.73
C GLY A 65 2.54 6.22 29.68
N ALA A 66 3.00 5.17 28.99
CA ALA A 66 4.42 4.83 28.85
C ALA A 66 4.83 4.64 27.39
N SER A 67 6.07 5.03 27.09
CA SER A 67 6.69 4.78 25.78
C SER A 67 7.23 3.34 25.74
N LYS A 68 6.70 2.50 24.84
CA LYS A 68 7.06 1.09 24.76
C LYS A 68 7.47 0.70 23.34
N PRO A 69 8.53 -0.10 23.14
CA PRO A 69 8.84 -0.72 21.85
C PRO A 69 7.85 -1.85 21.58
N MET A 70 7.22 -1.83 20.42
CA MET A 70 6.21 -2.82 20.03
C MET A 70 6.46 -3.33 18.62
N TYR A 71 6.05 -4.57 18.34
CA TYR A 71 5.99 -5.11 16.99
C TYR A 71 4.69 -4.67 16.33
N VAL A 72 4.75 -3.68 15.46
CA VAL A 72 3.57 -3.19 14.73
C VAL A 72 3.41 -3.98 13.44
N HIS A 73 2.42 -4.85 13.40
CA HIS A 73 2.04 -5.63 12.23
C HIS A 73 1.05 -4.86 11.37
N ARG A 74 1.40 -4.65 10.10
CA ARG A 74 0.49 -4.08 9.11
C ARG A 74 0.23 -5.10 8.03
N LYS A 75 -1.03 -5.51 7.88
CA LYS A 75 -1.50 -6.37 6.80
C LYS A 75 -2.73 -5.74 6.17
N GLY A 76 -2.61 -5.33 4.91
CA GLY A 76 -3.63 -4.52 4.28
C GLY A 76 -3.69 -3.09 4.83
N ALA A 77 -2.63 -2.66 5.47
CA ALA A 77 -2.44 -1.32 5.99
C ALA A 77 -1.01 -0.83 5.71
N THR A 78 -0.86 0.46 5.53
CA THR A 78 0.44 1.11 5.34
C THR A 78 0.79 1.97 6.54
N ARG A 79 2.07 2.28 6.70
CA ARG A 79 2.51 3.33 7.62
C ARG A 79 2.03 4.69 7.11
N ALA A 80 1.62 5.56 8.02
CA ALA A 80 1.04 6.87 7.72
C ALA A 80 1.49 7.91 8.76
N PHE A 81 2.76 8.27 8.74
CA PHE A 81 3.31 9.27 9.64
C PHE A 81 2.68 10.65 9.42
N GLY A 82 2.32 11.31 10.52
CA GLY A 82 1.84 12.68 10.51
C GLY A 82 2.93 13.72 10.25
N PRO A 83 2.54 14.98 9.97
CA PRO A 83 3.48 16.08 9.81
C PRO A 83 4.42 16.24 10.99
N GLY A 84 5.70 16.46 10.72
CA GLY A 84 6.74 16.64 11.72
C GLY A 84 7.41 15.36 12.20
N HIS A 85 6.92 14.18 11.86
CA HIS A 85 7.54 12.92 12.27
C HIS A 85 9.01 12.85 11.82
N PRO A 86 9.95 12.43 12.72
CA PRO A 86 11.40 12.46 12.43
C PRO A 86 11.80 11.59 11.23
N ASP A 87 11.15 10.47 11.02
CA ASP A 87 11.44 9.53 9.92
C ASP A 87 10.88 9.96 8.55
N LEU A 88 10.18 11.08 8.47
CA LEU A 88 9.71 11.60 7.20
C LEU A 88 10.84 12.25 6.41
N PRO A 89 10.96 11.96 5.10
CA PRO A 89 11.80 12.75 4.20
C PRO A 89 11.45 14.24 4.25
N SER A 90 12.42 15.11 4.03
CA SER A 90 12.26 16.57 4.13
C SER A 90 11.10 17.10 3.28
N ALA A 91 10.90 16.54 2.09
CA ALA A 91 9.81 16.90 1.18
C ALA A 91 8.40 16.68 1.76
N PHE A 92 8.25 15.77 2.74
CA PHE A 92 6.95 15.42 3.33
C PHE A 92 6.80 15.86 4.79
N LYS A 93 7.80 16.52 5.36
CA LYS A 93 7.76 16.92 6.77
C LYS A 93 6.59 17.82 7.13
N SER A 94 6.19 18.70 6.24
CA SER A 94 5.06 19.61 6.47
C SER A 94 3.70 18.99 6.15
N ALA A 95 3.66 18.08 5.18
CA ALA A 95 2.41 17.51 4.66
C ALA A 95 2.02 16.19 5.32
N GLY A 96 2.97 15.45 5.89
CA GLY A 96 2.79 14.07 6.32
C GLY A 96 3.09 13.05 5.22
N GLN A 97 3.12 11.78 5.59
CA GLN A 97 3.43 10.68 4.68
C GLN A 97 2.31 10.48 3.65
N PRO A 98 2.64 10.40 2.34
CA PRO A 98 1.65 10.01 1.34
C PRO A 98 1.09 8.61 1.59
N VAL A 99 -0.22 8.47 1.54
CA VAL A 99 -0.95 7.22 1.73
C VAL A 99 -1.83 6.96 0.52
N LEU A 100 -1.53 5.90 -0.23
CA LEU A 100 -2.32 5.49 -1.37
C LEU A 100 -3.48 4.59 -0.92
N ILE A 101 -4.69 5.01 -1.21
CA ILE A 101 -5.91 4.22 -1.01
C ILE A 101 -6.38 3.72 -2.37
N GLY A 102 -6.11 2.46 -2.66
CA GLY A 102 -6.56 1.83 -3.89
C GLY A 102 -8.07 1.62 -3.89
N GLY A 103 -8.75 2.16 -4.88
CA GLY A 103 -10.15 1.86 -5.13
C GLY A 103 -10.37 0.47 -5.74
N SER A 104 -11.59 0.16 -6.06
CA SER A 104 -11.97 -1.00 -6.86
C SER A 104 -12.12 -0.60 -8.34
N MET A 105 -12.31 -1.59 -9.22
CA MET A 105 -12.65 -1.34 -10.62
C MET A 105 -13.94 -0.53 -10.71
N GLY A 106 -13.91 0.63 -11.32
CA GLY A 106 -15.05 1.55 -11.39
C GLY A 106 -15.21 2.53 -10.22
N THR A 107 -14.29 2.53 -9.24
CA THR A 107 -14.23 3.54 -8.18
C THR A 107 -12.90 4.28 -8.17
N SER A 108 -12.88 5.48 -7.61
CA SER A 108 -11.66 6.30 -7.53
C SER A 108 -10.63 5.70 -6.56
N SER A 109 -9.37 5.91 -6.87
CA SER A 109 -8.27 5.80 -5.91
C SER A 109 -7.90 7.17 -5.38
N TYR A 110 -7.34 7.23 -4.17
CA TYR A 110 -7.01 8.48 -3.50
C TYR A 110 -5.57 8.46 -3.00
N ILE A 111 -4.94 9.62 -3.02
CA ILE A 111 -3.69 9.85 -2.29
C ILE A 111 -4.03 10.77 -1.12
N LEU A 112 -3.89 10.27 0.07
CA LEU A 112 -4.13 10.98 1.32
C LEU A 112 -2.81 11.31 1.99
N SER A 113 -2.87 12.06 3.09
CA SER A 113 -1.72 12.36 3.93
C SER A 113 -1.92 11.74 5.32
N GLY A 114 -0.84 11.21 5.89
CA GLY A 114 -0.83 10.80 7.29
C GLY A 114 -1.07 11.99 8.21
N THR A 115 -1.74 11.76 9.35
CA THR A 115 -2.05 12.77 10.34
C THR A 115 -1.38 12.49 11.66
N ARG A 116 -1.24 13.50 12.54
CA ARG A 116 -0.66 13.31 13.88
C ARG A 116 -1.54 12.45 14.77
N GLU A 117 -2.85 12.54 14.62
CA GLU A 117 -3.81 11.75 15.37
C GLU A 117 -3.63 10.25 15.10
N SER A 118 -3.17 9.86 13.92
CA SER A 118 -2.90 8.46 13.57
C SER A 118 -1.84 7.80 14.47
N GLU A 119 -0.95 8.58 15.09
CA GLU A 119 0.07 8.04 16.01
C GLU A 119 -0.56 7.42 17.25
N THR A 120 -1.60 8.04 17.79
CA THR A 120 -2.31 7.59 18.98
C THR A 120 -3.44 6.63 18.66
N GLU A 121 -4.17 6.86 17.58
CA GLU A 121 -5.38 6.10 17.26
C GLU A 121 -5.11 4.79 16.51
N SER A 122 -4.04 4.74 15.71
CA SER A 122 -3.78 3.60 14.81
C SER A 122 -2.30 3.23 14.68
N PHE A 123 -1.45 3.62 15.62
CA PHE A 123 0.00 3.40 15.53
C PHE A 123 0.57 3.90 14.19
N SER A 124 0.23 5.11 13.78
CA SER A 124 0.62 5.70 12.50
C SER A 124 0.29 4.77 11.32
N SER A 125 -0.91 4.23 11.27
CA SER A 125 -1.32 3.31 10.21
C SER A 125 -2.57 3.79 9.49
N ALA A 126 -2.66 3.51 8.18
CA ALA A 126 -3.84 3.73 7.36
C ALA A 126 -4.15 2.49 6.52
N CYS A 127 -5.41 2.29 6.13
CA CYS A 127 -5.77 1.24 5.17
C CYS A 127 -5.09 1.51 3.82
N HIS A 128 -4.91 0.46 3.00
CA HIS A 128 -4.29 0.61 1.67
C HIS A 128 -5.29 0.50 0.50
N GLY A 129 -6.56 0.28 0.78
CA GLY A 129 -7.56 0.12 -0.27
C GLY A 129 -8.95 -0.18 0.23
N ALA A 130 -9.89 -0.24 -0.70
CA ALA A 130 -11.32 -0.45 -0.43
C ALA A 130 -11.65 -1.85 0.12
N GLY A 131 -10.71 -2.80 0.05
CA GLY A 131 -10.98 -4.19 0.42
C GLY A 131 -11.91 -4.90 -0.57
N ARG A 132 -12.59 -5.94 -0.12
CA ARG A 132 -13.53 -6.74 -0.90
C ARG A 132 -14.82 -6.94 -0.14
N ALA A 133 -15.95 -6.68 -0.80
CA ALA A 133 -17.26 -6.98 -0.26
C ALA A 133 -17.56 -8.49 -0.23
N MET A 134 -16.90 -9.28 -1.15
CA MET A 134 -17.13 -10.72 -1.26
C MET A 134 -15.90 -11.45 -1.81
N SER A 135 -15.93 -12.79 -1.76
CA SER A 135 -14.89 -13.63 -2.35
C SER A 135 -14.93 -13.58 -3.89
N ARG A 136 -13.79 -13.85 -4.54
CA ARG A 136 -13.74 -13.97 -6.02
C ARG A 136 -14.74 -14.99 -6.54
N ARG A 137 -14.87 -16.16 -5.85
CA ARG A 137 -15.80 -17.22 -6.22
C ARG A 137 -17.26 -16.79 -6.10
N ALA A 138 -17.61 -15.96 -5.12
CA ALA A 138 -18.95 -15.38 -5.01
C ALA A 138 -19.20 -14.39 -6.14
N ALA A 139 -18.26 -13.52 -6.44
CA ALA A 139 -18.35 -12.55 -7.53
C ALA A 139 -18.54 -13.22 -8.90
N THR A 140 -17.76 -14.25 -9.23
CA THR A 140 -17.90 -14.99 -10.52
C THR A 140 -19.21 -15.76 -10.66
N ARG A 141 -19.91 -16.06 -9.57
CA ARG A 141 -21.27 -16.63 -9.62
C ARG A 141 -22.35 -15.60 -9.88
N GLN A 142 -22.09 -14.35 -9.50
CA GLN A 142 -23.07 -13.26 -9.57
C GLN A 142 -22.94 -12.43 -10.84
N TRP A 143 -21.72 -12.28 -11.38
CA TRP A 143 -21.45 -11.47 -12.57
C TRP A 143 -20.63 -12.23 -13.59
N GLN A 144 -20.95 -12.02 -14.84
CA GLN A 144 -20.15 -12.47 -15.97
C GLN A 144 -19.11 -11.41 -16.35
N GLY A 145 -17.87 -11.81 -16.58
CA GLY A 145 -16.77 -10.88 -16.86
C GLY A 145 -17.06 -9.93 -18.03
N ARG A 146 -17.66 -10.44 -19.10
CA ARG A 146 -18.05 -9.63 -20.27
C ARG A 146 -19.03 -8.52 -19.91
N GLN A 147 -20.04 -8.84 -19.12
CA GLN A 147 -21.05 -7.90 -18.68
C GLN A 147 -20.46 -6.74 -17.86
N VAL A 148 -19.52 -7.07 -16.96
CA VAL A 148 -18.78 -6.07 -16.15
C VAL A 148 -17.94 -5.15 -17.04
N VAL A 149 -17.26 -5.71 -18.05
CA VAL A 149 -16.46 -4.92 -18.99
C VAL A 149 -17.33 -3.97 -19.82
N ASP A 150 -18.45 -4.44 -20.33
CA ASP A 150 -19.38 -3.62 -21.14
C ASP A 150 -19.99 -2.48 -20.28
N GLU A 151 -20.36 -2.76 -19.03
CA GLU A 151 -20.84 -1.74 -18.09
C GLU A 151 -19.77 -0.68 -17.79
N LEU A 152 -18.54 -1.08 -17.54
CA LEU A 152 -17.44 -0.14 -17.26
C LEU A 152 -17.09 0.68 -18.50
N LYS A 153 -17.12 0.06 -19.69
CA LYS A 153 -16.92 0.76 -20.96
C LYS A 153 -17.98 1.84 -21.20
N SER A 154 -19.24 1.57 -20.84
CA SER A 154 -20.31 2.57 -20.95
C SER A 154 -20.07 3.80 -20.04
N LYS A 155 -19.30 3.63 -18.97
CA LYS A 155 -18.85 4.69 -18.06
C LYS A 155 -17.52 5.33 -18.47
N GLY A 156 -16.98 5.03 -19.67
CA GLY A 156 -15.71 5.54 -20.16
C GLY A 156 -14.48 4.87 -19.56
N ILE A 157 -14.62 3.77 -18.83
CA ILE A 157 -13.52 3.03 -18.21
C ILE A 157 -13.08 1.91 -19.15
N LEU A 158 -11.85 2.03 -19.66
CA LEU A 158 -11.27 1.02 -20.56
C LEU A 158 -10.63 -0.11 -19.76
N ILE A 159 -11.02 -1.34 -20.08
CA ILE A 159 -10.43 -2.55 -19.53
C ILE A 159 -9.87 -3.38 -20.66
N CYS A 160 -8.61 -3.80 -20.53
CA CYS A 160 -7.97 -4.77 -21.39
C CYS A 160 -7.65 -6.01 -20.55
N SER A 161 -8.23 -7.15 -20.92
CA SER A 161 -7.96 -8.44 -20.28
C SER A 161 -7.78 -9.52 -21.34
N PRO A 162 -6.72 -10.36 -21.24
CA PRO A 162 -6.54 -11.47 -22.17
C PRO A 162 -7.54 -12.62 -21.95
N SER A 163 -8.24 -12.62 -20.82
CA SER A 163 -9.26 -13.61 -20.45
C SER A 163 -10.55 -12.90 -20.04
N LEU A 164 -11.55 -12.99 -20.86
CA LEU A 164 -12.93 -12.54 -20.61
C LEU A 164 -13.85 -13.74 -20.54
#